data_65486d786ff109d86f4eb61587c4da61
#
_entry.id   65486d786ff109d86f4eb61587c4da61
#
_cell.length_a   1.000
_cell.length_b   1.000
_cell.length_c   1.000
_cell.angle_alpha   90.00
_cell.angle_beta   90.00
_cell.angle_gamma   90.00
#
_symmetry.space_group_name_H-M   'P 1'
#
loop_
_entity.id
_entity.type
_entity.pdbx_description
1 polymer ?
#
loop_
_entity_poly.entity_id
_entity_poly.type
_entity_poly.pdbx_seq_one_letter_code
_entity_poly.pdbx_strand_id
1 'polypeptide(L)'
;MMSKKHSDYIIKRNQNNYEVVIGLEVHAQVSSKSKLFSSSATKFGAEPNTQVSLVDAAFPGMLPVINEFCIKQAVKTGLGLKAKINKRSIFDRKNYFYADLPQGYQISQYKDSIVGEGAVIIDLPLGEKIIGIERLHLEQDAGKSIHDIDPQN
;
A
#
# COMPACT_ATOMS: atom_id res chain seq x y z
N MET A 1 16.43 18.83 4.68
CA MET A 1 17.18 18.01 5.65
C MET A 1 16.53 18.19 7.01
N MET A 2 15.57 17.32 7.37
CA MET A 2 14.98 17.36 8.71
C MET A 2 16.03 16.85 9.70
N SER A 3 16.41 17.68 10.66
CA SER A 3 17.24 17.30 11.80
C SER A 3 16.56 16.13 12.51
N LYS A 4 17.22 14.96 12.57
CA LYS A 4 16.83 13.89 13.48
C LYS A 4 16.89 14.46 14.90
N LYS A 5 15.77 14.92 15.45
CA LYS A 5 15.65 15.07 16.89
C LYS A 5 15.82 13.68 17.47
N HIS A 6 16.85 13.48 18.28
CA HIS A 6 16.98 12.27 19.08
C HIS A 6 15.66 12.07 19.84
N SER A 7 15.13 10.84 19.78
CA SER A 7 13.89 10.54 20.48
C SER A 7 14.13 10.69 21.99
N ASP A 8 13.17 11.30 22.67
CA ASP A 8 13.19 11.41 24.14
C ASP A 8 13.01 10.05 24.84
N TYR A 9 12.82 9.00 24.06
CA TYR A 9 12.58 7.64 24.52
C TYR A 9 13.82 6.74 24.37
N ILE A 10 14.82 7.01 25.23
CA ILE A 10 16.02 6.18 25.31
C ILE A 10 15.94 5.29 26.52
N ILE A 11 15.96 3.99 26.30
CA ILE A 11 16.05 2.97 27.36
C ILE A 11 17.52 2.64 27.58
N LYS A 12 18.02 2.87 28.79
CA LYS A 12 19.38 2.52 29.19
C LYS A 12 19.41 1.15 29.85
N ARG A 13 20.20 0.22 29.31
CA ARG A 13 20.36 -1.11 29.89
C ARG A 13 21.76 -1.67 29.59
N ASN A 14 22.45 -2.19 30.60
CA ASN A 14 23.76 -2.85 30.47
C ASN A 14 24.78 -2.02 29.64
N GLN A 15 24.97 -0.75 29.98
CA GLN A 15 25.86 0.20 29.31
C GLN A 15 25.46 0.55 27.85
N ASN A 16 24.35 0.03 27.35
CA ASN A 16 23.83 0.35 26.02
C ASN A 16 22.61 1.28 26.11
N ASN A 17 22.47 2.11 25.08
CA ASN A 17 21.32 2.96 24.88
C ASN A 17 20.48 2.38 23.74
N TYR A 18 19.19 2.22 23.96
CA TYR A 18 18.23 1.73 22.98
C TYR A 18 17.23 2.84 22.66
N GLU A 19 17.08 3.18 21.40
CA GLU A 19 16.07 4.10 20.92
C GLU A 19 14.80 3.31 20.56
N VAL A 20 13.64 3.78 21.05
CA VAL A 20 12.34 3.20 20.66
C VAL A 20 11.91 3.82 19.34
N VAL A 21 11.80 2.99 18.31
CA VAL A 21 11.32 3.40 16.99
C VAL A 21 10.01 2.68 16.70
N ILE A 22 8.97 3.43 16.34
CA ILE A 22 7.67 2.89 15.96
C ILE A 22 7.38 3.31 14.53
N GLY A 23 7.20 2.33 13.64
CA GLY A 23 6.68 2.51 12.29
C GLY A 23 5.21 2.09 12.22
N LEU A 24 4.44 2.82 11.45
CA LEU A 24 3.05 2.49 11.15
C LEU A 24 2.88 2.31 9.66
N GLU A 25 2.14 1.28 9.28
CA GLU A 25 1.70 1.04 7.91
C GLU A 25 0.16 1.00 7.90
N VAL A 26 -0.44 1.75 7.00
CA VAL A 26 -1.89 1.85 6.86
C VAL A 26 -2.27 1.48 5.44
N HIS A 27 -3.20 0.53 5.29
CA HIS A 27 -3.77 0.15 4.01
C HIS A 27 -5.14 0.78 3.81
N ALA A 28 -5.37 1.35 2.63
CA ALA A 28 -6.66 1.88 2.23
C ALA A 28 -6.98 1.42 0.80
N GLN A 29 -8.15 0.83 0.62
CA GLN A 29 -8.61 0.44 -0.70
C GLN A 29 -9.15 1.65 -1.47
N VAL A 30 -8.73 1.79 -2.72
CA VAL A 30 -9.22 2.85 -3.59
C VAL A 30 -10.62 2.49 -4.08
N SER A 31 -11.58 3.41 -3.91
CA SER A 31 -12.95 3.27 -4.40
C SER A 31 -13.03 3.42 -5.92
N SER A 32 -12.39 2.49 -6.63
CA SER A 32 -12.40 2.40 -8.09
C SER A 32 -13.46 1.41 -8.57
N LYS A 33 -14.00 1.64 -9.78
CA LYS A 33 -14.95 0.70 -10.41
C LYS A 33 -14.26 -0.50 -11.06
N SER A 34 -12.96 -0.40 -11.30
CA SER A 34 -12.13 -1.48 -11.84
C SER A 34 -10.82 -1.60 -11.06
N LYS A 35 -10.17 -2.73 -11.16
CA LYS A 35 -8.91 -3.04 -10.48
C LYS A 35 -7.78 -2.11 -10.90
N LEU A 36 -6.68 -2.13 -10.14
CA LEU A 36 -5.50 -1.29 -10.40
C LEU A 36 -4.86 -1.61 -11.76
N PHE A 37 -4.82 -2.88 -12.16
CA PHE A 37 -4.11 -3.34 -13.35
C PHE A 37 -4.97 -4.12 -14.34
N SER A 38 -6.28 -4.13 -14.16
CA SER A 38 -7.20 -4.78 -15.09
C SER A 38 -8.54 -4.07 -15.15
N SER A 39 -9.32 -4.36 -16.19
CA SER A 39 -10.67 -3.83 -16.37
C SER A 39 -11.73 -4.54 -15.53
N SER A 40 -11.36 -5.60 -14.82
CA SER A 40 -12.30 -6.34 -13.98
C SER A 40 -12.88 -5.46 -12.87
N ALA A 41 -14.15 -5.65 -12.59
CA ALA A 41 -14.87 -4.88 -11.59
C ALA A 41 -14.34 -5.12 -10.17
N THR A 42 -14.65 -4.19 -9.28
CA THR A 42 -14.30 -4.23 -7.85
C THR A 42 -15.53 -4.21 -6.96
N LYS A 43 -16.67 -4.72 -7.48
CA LYS A 43 -17.95 -4.70 -6.75
C LYS A 43 -17.84 -5.58 -5.50
N PHE A 44 -18.10 -5.01 -4.34
CA PHE A 44 -18.16 -5.75 -3.08
C PHE A 44 -19.33 -6.74 -3.09
N GLY A 45 -19.12 -7.94 -2.53
CA GLY A 45 -20.14 -8.99 -2.43
C GLY A 45 -20.49 -9.68 -3.75
N ALA A 46 -19.65 -9.59 -4.77
CA ALA A 46 -19.79 -10.40 -5.97
C ALA A 46 -19.39 -11.86 -5.68
N GLU A 47 -19.98 -12.78 -6.44
CA GLU A 47 -19.65 -14.20 -6.33
C GLU A 47 -18.15 -14.45 -6.56
N PRO A 48 -17.54 -15.46 -5.92
CA PRO A 48 -16.14 -15.81 -6.10
C PRO A 48 -15.78 -16.00 -7.57
N ASN A 49 -14.60 -15.55 -7.97
CA ASN A 49 -14.03 -15.69 -9.31
C ASN A 49 -14.84 -15.08 -10.47
N THR A 50 -15.82 -14.19 -10.19
CA THR A 50 -16.63 -13.55 -11.24
C THR A 50 -16.02 -12.23 -11.73
N GLN A 51 -15.09 -11.65 -10.98
CA GLN A 51 -14.42 -10.40 -11.30
C GLN A 51 -12.95 -10.64 -11.65
N VAL A 52 -12.70 -11.44 -12.69
CA VAL A 52 -11.36 -11.92 -13.08
C VAL A 52 -11.15 -11.67 -14.57
N SER A 53 -10.01 -11.07 -14.91
CA SER A 53 -9.51 -10.93 -16.27
C SER A 53 -8.37 -11.92 -16.52
N LEU A 54 -7.89 -11.99 -17.75
CA LEU A 54 -6.72 -12.79 -18.09
C LEU A 54 -5.45 -12.34 -17.36
N VAL A 55 -5.35 -11.03 -17.07
CA VAL A 55 -4.26 -10.47 -16.24
C VAL A 55 -4.36 -10.99 -14.81
N ASP A 56 -5.56 -10.93 -14.22
CA ASP A 56 -5.78 -11.40 -12.84
C ASP A 56 -5.53 -12.92 -12.70
N ALA A 57 -5.87 -13.68 -13.76
CA ALA A 57 -5.67 -15.12 -13.81
C ALA A 57 -4.24 -15.54 -14.19
N ALA A 58 -3.33 -14.58 -14.35
CA ALA A 58 -1.93 -14.81 -14.69
C ALA A 58 -1.69 -15.57 -16.00
N PHE A 59 -2.52 -15.33 -17.02
CA PHE A 59 -2.33 -15.96 -18.33
C PHE A 59 -0.99 -15.54 -18.96
N PRO A 60 -0.26 -16.46 -19.58
CA PRO A 60 1.01 -16.16 -20.24
C PRO A 60 0.87 -15.04 -21.29
N GLY A 61 1.80 -14.09 -21.26
CA GLY A 61 1.84 -12.97 -22.20
C GLY A 61 0.92 -11.80 -21.87
N MET A 62 0.09 -11.89 -20.84
CA MET A 62 -0.74 -10.78 -20.39
C MET A 62 0.09 -9.77 -19.59
N LEU A 63 -0.03 -8.49 -19.97
CA LEU A 63 0.65 -7.39 -19.28
C LEU A 63 -0.38 -6.50 -18.58
N PRO A 64 -0.11 -6.07 -17.34
CA PRO A 64 -0.98 -5.16 -16.62
C PRO A 64 -0.99 -3.77 -17.26
N VAL A 65 -2.16 -3.14 -17.28
CA VAL A 65 -2.33 -1.74 -17.68
C VAL A 65 -2.88 -0.98 -16.48
N ILE A 66 -2.20 0.10 -16.10
CA ILE A 66 -2.54 0.85 -14.90
C ILE A 66 -3.85 1.63 -15.05
N ASN A 67 -4.64 1.64 -13.99
CA ASN A 67 -5.86 2.39 -13.89
C ASN A 67 -5.58 3.86 -13.53
N GLU A 68 -5.87 4.77 -14.45
CA GLU A 68 -5.67 6.21 -14.28
C GLU A 68 -6.42 6.78 -13.06
N PHE A 69 -7.61 6.25 -12.76
CA PHE A 69 -8.37 6.70 -11.60
C PHE A 69 -7.61 6.44 -10.30
N CYS A 70 -6.97 5.28 -10.16
CA CYS A 70 -6.16 4.95 -8.98
C CYS A 70 -4.95 5.90 -8.84
N ILE A 71 -4.29 6.22 -9.94
CA ILE A 71 -3.21 7.23 -9.96
C ILE A 71 -3.73 8.59 -9.48
N LYS A 72 -4.86 9.04 -9.99
CA LYS A 72 -5.47 10.31 -9.57
C LYS A 72 -5.81 10.34 -8.08
N GLN A 73 -6.30 9.22 -7.54
CA GLN A 73 -6.61 9.13 -6.10
C GLN A 73 -5.33 9.15 -5.25
N ALA A 74 -4.29 8.43 -5.65
CA ALA A 74 -3.00 8.48 -4.96
C ALA A 74 -2.42 9.90 -4.92
N VAL A 75 -2.45 10.61 -6.05
CA VAL A 75 -1.99 12.01 -6.11
C VAL A 75 -2.83 12.91 -5.21
N LYS A 76 -4.16 12.79 -5.24
CA LYS A 76 -5.04 13.57 -4.34
C LYS A 76 -4.74 13.31 -2.87
N THR A 77 -4.56 12.04 -2.50
CA THR A 77 -4.20 11.65 -1.13
C THR A 77 -2.84 12.25 -0.74
N GLY A 78 -1.84 12.15 -1.62
CA GLY A 78 -0.53 12.74 -1.40
C GLY A 78 -0.59 14.26 -1.19
N LEU A 79 -1.39 14.97 -1.97
CA LEU A 79 -1.62 16.41 -1.77
C LEU A 79 -2.29 16.71 -0.42
N GLY A 80 -3.28 15.90 -0.02
CA GLY A 80 -3.92 16.01 1.30
C GLY A 80 -2.94 15.77 2.47
N LEU A 81 -1.97 14.89 2.27
CA LEU A 81 -0.88 14.63 3.23
C LEU A 81 0.25 15.68 3.17
N LYS A 82 0.10 16.74 2.36
CA LYS A 82 1.15 17.75 2.11
C LYS A 82 2.46 17.11 1.65
N ALA A 83 2.38 15.99 0.94
CA ALA A 83 3.49 15.17 0.53
C ALA A 83 4.02 15.58 -0.86
N LYS A 84 5.27 15.23 -1.12
CA LYS A 84 5.90 15.41 -2.41
C LYS A 84 5.30 14.42 -3.43
N ILE A 85 4.79 14.92 -4.55
CA ILE A 85 4.36 14.07 -5.66
C ILE A 85 5.52 13.81 -6.59
N ASN A 86 5.85 12.56 -6.83
CA ASN A 86 6.91 12.14 -7.74
C ASN A 86 6.35 12.02 -9.16
N LYS A 87 6.90 12.80 -10.11
CA LYS A 87 6.48 12.79 -11.51
C LYS A 87 6.88 11.50 -12.24
N ARG A 88 7.85 10.77 -11.70
CA ARG A 88 8.25 9.45 -12.15
C ARG A 88 8.13 8.49 -10.98
N SER A 89 7.46 7.38 -11.21
CA SER A 89 7.36 6.29 -10.23
C SER A 89 7.51 4.95 -10.95
N ILE A 90 7.91 3.94 -10.21
CA ILE A 90 8.18 2.60 -10.74
C ILE A 90 7.39 1.58 -9.96
N PHE A 91 6.80 0.62 -10.66
CA PHE A 91 6.22 -0.57 -10.06
C PHE A 91 7.23 -1.71 -10.09
N ASP A 92 7.37 -2.33 -8.96
CA ASP A 92 8.25 -3.47 -8.71
C ASP A 92 7.41 -4.74 -8.52
N ARG A 93 8.05 -5.90 -8.64
CA ARG A 93 7.46 -7.19 -8.30
C ARG A 93 7.93 -7.62 -6.92
N LYS A 94 6.98 -7.78 -6.02
CA LYS A 94 7.18 -8.37 -4.70
C LYS A 94 6.87 -9.86 -4.81
N ASN A 95 7.90 -10.67 -4.99
CA ASN A 95 7.73 -12.10 -5.23
C ASN A 95 7.38 -12.84 -3.94
N TYR A 96 6.32 -13.62 -3.99
CA TYR A 96 5.96 -14.61 -2.99
C TYR A 96 5.01 -15.64 -3.60
N PHE A 97 4.96 -16.84 -3.01
CA PHE A 97 4.25 -17.97 -3.58
C PHE A 97 3.17 -18.44 -2.61
N TYR A 98 1.95 -17.93 -2.80
CA TYR A 98 0.78 -18.32 -2.06
C TYR A 98 -0.36 -18.68 -3.01
N ALA A 99 -1.28 -19.53 -2.57
CA ALA A 99 -2.41 -19.98 -3.37
C ALA A 99 -3.35 -18.84 -3.79
N ASP A 100 -3.41 -17.76 -3.03
CA ASP A 100 -4.21 -16.57 -3.28
C ASP A 100 -3.59 -15.61 -4.32
N LEU A 101 -2.39 -15.92 -4.83
CA LEU A 101 -1.70 -15.11 -5.82
C LEU A 101 -1.17 -15.97 -6.98
N PRO A 102 -2.02 -16.26 -8.00
CA PRO A 102 -1.68 -17.16 -9.09
C PRO A 102 -0.39 -16.80 -9.84
N GLN A 103 -0.09 -15.53 -9.98
CA GLN A 103 1.11 -15.04 -10.67
C GLN A 103 2.41 -15.19 -9.87
N GLY A 104 2.35 -15.52 -8.58
CA GLY A 104 3.51 -15.68 -7.72
C GLY A 104 4.21 -14.37 -7.34
N TYR A 105 3.61 -13.22 -7.64
CA TYR A 105 4.12 -11.90 -7.24
C TYR A 105 2.97 -10.89 -7.10
N GLN A 106 3.18 -9.90 -6.27
CA GLN A 106 2.33 -8.72 -6.12
C GLN A 106 3.03 -7.54 -6.79
N ILE A 107 2.29 -6.75 -7.57
CA ILE A 107 2.82 -5.51 -8.13
C ILE A 107 2.67 -4.41 -7.09
N SER A 108 3.76 -3.79 -6.72
CA SER A 108 3.87 -2.77 -5.68
C SER A 108 4.86 -1.68 -6.08
N GLN A 109 5.09 -0.71 -5.23
CA GLN A 109 6.14 0.29 -5.41
C GLN A 109 7.05 0.29 -4.18
N TYR A 110 8.34 0.48 -4.36
CA TYR A 110 9.30 0.50 -3.27
C TYR A 110 10.07 1.81 -3.18
N LYS A 111 11.17 1.96 -3.92
CA LYS A 111 12.01 3.16 -3.86
C LYS A 111 11.41 4.35 -4.58
N ASP A 112 10.79 4.11 -5.71
CA ASP A 112 10.23 5.13 -6.60
C ASP A 112 8.70 5.16 -6.50
N SER A 113 8.19 5.39 -5.28
CA SER A 113 6.76 5.51 -5.01
C SER A 113 6.16 6.76 -5.68
N ILE A 114 4.85 6.74 -5.95
CA ILE A 114 4.14 7.88 -6.54
C ILE A 114 4.10 9.09 -5.60
N VAL A 115 4.07 8.86 -4.29
CA VAL A 115 4.05 9.90 -3.26
C VAL A 115 5.24 9.69 -2.32
N GLY A 116 6.06 10.70 -2.17
CA GLY A 116 7.21 10.72 -1.26
C GLY A 116 6.85 11.26 0.11
N GLU A 117 7.83 11.89 0.75
CA GLU A 117 7.72 12.41 2.10
C GLU A 117 6.59 13.43 2.25
N GLY A 118 5.91 13.36 3.37
CA GLY A 118 4.81 14.25 3.74
C GLY A 118 4.64 14.33 5.26
N ALA A 119 3.52 14.89 5.70
CA ALA A 119 3.23 14.98 7.13
C ALA A 119 1.73 15.05 7.41
N VAL A 120 1.32 14.49 8.53
CA VAL A 120 -0.01 14.69 9.13
C VAL A 120 0.18 15.44 10.45
N ILE A 121 -0.62 16.47 10.64
CA ILE A 121 -0.69 17.19 11.90
C ILE A 121 -1.90 16.66 12.66
N ILE A 122 -1.67 16.23 13.89
CA ILE A 122 -2.72 15.78 14.80
C ILE A 122 -2.82 16.71 16.01
N ASP A 123 -4.04 17.06 16.36
CA ASP A 123 -4.33 17.88 17.54
C ASP A 123 -4.43 16.98 18.77
N LEU A 124 -3.60 17.25 19.75
CA LEU A 124 -3.61 16.57 21.04
C LEU A 124 -3.96 17.58 22.14
N PRO A 125 -4.44 17.12 23.32
CA PRO A 125 -4.74 18.02 24.45
C PRO A 125 -3.59 18.92 24.87
N LEU A 126 -2.35 18.49 24.62
CA LEU A 126 -1.12 19.23 24.96
C LEU A 126 -0.54 20.03 23.79
N GLY A 127 -1.25 20.13 22.67
CA GLY A 127 -0.81 20.84 21.47
C GLY A 127 -0.71 19.95 20.23
N GLU A 128 -0.34 20.54 19.11
CA GLU A 128 -0.19 19.84 17.84
C GLU A 128 1.02 18.90 17.83
N LYS A 129 0.85 17.73 17.21
CA LYS A 129 1.95 16.80 16.91
C LYS A 129 2.02 16.51 15.42
N ILE A 130 3.22 16.61 14.88
CA ILE A 130 3.50 16.29 13.49
C ILE A 130 3.92 14.83 13.38
N ILE A 131 3.21 14.06 12.58
CA ILE A 131 3.56 12.67 12.21
C ILE A 131 4.13 12.71 10.80
N GLY A 132 5.39 12.30 10.64
CA GLY A 132 6.04 12.21 9.34
C GLY A 132 5.47 11.04 8.54
N ILE A 133 5.21 11.27 7.26
CA ILE A 133 4.89 10.24 6.28
C ILE A 133 6.14 9.98 5.47
N GLU A 134 6.61 8.75 5.44
CA GLU A 134 7.76 8.37 4.64
C GLU A 134 7.41 8.31 3.15
N ARG A 135 6.32 7.63 2.84
CA ARG A 135 5.78 7.52 1.48
C ARG A 135 4.34 7.01 1.48
N LEU A 136 3.66 7.19 0.36
CA LEU A 136 2.46 6.46 -0.02
C LEU A 136 2.70 5.83 -1.38
N HIS A 137 2.35 4.58 -1.53
CA HIS A 137 2.50 3.87 -2.78
C HIS A 137 1.20 3.16 -3.18
N LEU A 138 1.09 2.82 -4.45
CA LEU A 138 0.03 1.98 -4.97
C LEU A 138 0.49 0.52 -4.98
N GLU A 139 -0.41 -0.35 -4.61
CA GLU A 139 -0.16 -1.78 -4.57
C GLU A 139 -1.38 -2.55 -5.08
N GLN A 140 -1.13 -3.61 -5.81
CA GLN A 140 -2.17 -4.55 -6.19
C GLN A 140 -2.68 -5.24 -4.93
N ASP A 141 -4.00 -5.24 -4.74
CA ASP A 141 -4.59 -6.01 -3.65
C ASP A 141 -4.42 -7.51 -3.91
N ALA A 142 -3.99 -8.25 -2.91
CA ALA A 142 -3.88 -9.69 -2.99
C ALA A 142 -5.27 -10.33 -3.01
N GLY A 143 -5.41 -11.43 -3.75
CA GLY A 143 -6.58 -12.30 -3.62
C GLY A 143 -6.65 -12.89 -2.21
N LYS A 144 -7.77 -13.49 -1.88
CA LYS A 144 -7.95 -14.22 -0.62
C LYS A 144 -8.42 -15.64 -0.92
N SER A 145 -7.65 -16.61 -0.49
CA SER A 145 -8.12 -18.02 -0.46
C SER A 145 -9.02 -18.20 0.74
N ILE A 146 -10.23 -18.66 0.50
CA ILE A 146 -11.21 -18.96 1.55
C ILE A 146 -11.33 -20.47 1.64
N HIS A 147 -10.91 -21.03 2.77
CA HIS A 147 -10.84 -22.46 2.99
C HIS A 147 -12.04 -23.02 3.77
N ASP A 148 -12.82 -22.16 4.41
CA ASP A 148 -13.84 -22.55 5.40
C ASP A 148 -15.28 -22.50 4.85
N ILE A 149 -15.46 -22.50 3.51
CA ILE A 149 -16.80 -22.39 2.90
C ILE A 149 -17.47 -23.76 2.75
N ASP A 150 -16.71 -24.85 2.74
CA ASP A 150 -17.29 -26.18 2.64
C ASP A 150 -17.53 -26.77 4.03
N PRO A 151 -18.79 -26.87 4.50
CA PRO A 151 -19.11 -27.45 5.79
C PRO A 151 -18.92 -28.97 5.84
N GLN A 152 -18.46 -29.62 4.77
CA GLN A 152 -18.23 -31.05 4.68
C GLN A 152 -16.74 -31.45 4.71
N ASN A 153 -15.82 -30.49 4.83
CA ASN A 153 -14.38 -30.73 4.97
C ASN A 153 -13.86 -30.16 6.27
#